data_5db4a1bae19acddb88c1ddc70381391e
#
_entry.id   5db4a1bae19acddb88c1ddc70381391e
#
_cell.length_a   1.000
_cell.length_b   1.000
_cell.length_c   1.000
_cell.angle_alpha   90.00
_cell.angle_beta   90.00
_cell.angle_gamma   90.00
#
_symmetry.space_group_name_H-M   'P 1'
#
loop_
_entity.id
_entity.type
_entity.pdbx_description
1 polymer ?
#
loop_
_entity_poly.entity_id
_entity_poly.type
_entity_poly.pdbx_seq_one_letter_code
_entity_poly.pdbx_strand_id
1 'polypeptide(L)'
;MAQTVNAGARLDRLPIGGFHRRLLWLIGAGAFVDAFDVYLAGGVMAKMVQEAFSTVDANAWFLSAGASGMLVGAAFAGYFGDRFGRRYSYQANLLIFGLASLCATIAPSVEALTLLRVIMGVGLGAEVVVASGTLLEFIPPLHRGRWMSLLVIVANCGFLASTVVGYFVIPALGWRWMFGVAGLGAIAVWAARKGLPESPRWLESVGRTEEAERVLDEIEASVRKEHGALPLVTRTDHPRLSLMPLSALFASRMLPLTILGALTAVSTFVAIFSFVSWLPTFMVKAGFPVATSLGFSTVMSVGAPLGGLVGFVIADRVLRKQSIIVTCLAIIVLGTVYPLLRSSAAVLIDGLALEIGIYTFVALGIYMYIPELFPTSIRLRGTGFCSMCGRAASIASPFFMVLAYRKAGLTGVLMIVCGLLVLLIGAVLAVGVETMSNSLESISETDPSIIDGAATKPGH
;
A
#
# COMPACT_ATOMS: atom_id res chain seq x y z
N MET A 1 14.89 17.51 36.04
CA MET A 1 14.34 17.85 34.71
C MET A 1 15.02 16.93 33.71
N ALA A 2 14.29 16.01 33.09
CA ALA A 2 14.86 15.14 32.07
C ALA A 2 15.32 16.05 30.92
N GLN A 3 16.60 15.96 30.53
CA GLN A 3 17.10 16.64 29.36
C GLN A 3 16.35 16.12 28.13
N THR A 4 15.60 16.97 27.48
CA THR A 4 14.91 16.63 26.23
C THR A 4 15.94 16.59 25.11
N VAL A 5 16.14 15.43 24.51
CA VAL A 5 17.12 15.17 23.43
C VAL A 5 16.77 15.97 22.16
N ASN A 6 15.48 16.32 22.02
CA ASN A 6 14.92 17.02 20.86
C ASN A 6 15.20 16.31 19.52
N ALA A 7 15.01 14.97 19.54
CA ALA A 7 15.32 14.10 18.41
C ALA A 7 14.61 14.54 17.12
N GLY A 8 13.37 15.03 17.25
CA GLY A 8 12.60 15.55 16.12
C GLY A 8 13.32 16.70 15.41
N ALA A 9 13.67 17.76 16.13
CA ALA A 9 14.30 18.92 15.54
C ALA A 9 15.72 18.64 15.02
N ARG A 10 16.46 17.74 15.69
CA ARG A 10 17.80 17.31 15.24
C ARG A 10 17.73 16.54 13.91
N LEU A 11 16.76 15.63 13.74
CA LEU A 11 16.58 14.91 12.48
C LEU A 11 16.02 15.81 11.37
N ASP A 12 15.06 16.68 11.70
CA ASP A 12 14.38 17.51 10.70
C ASP A 12 15.32 18.57 10.05
N ARG A 13 16.41 18.97 10.74
CA ARG A 13 17.42 19.90 10.19
C ARG A 13 18.43 19.25 9.25
N LEU A 14 18.51 17.91 9.22
CA LEU A 14 19.57 17.23 8.48
C LEU A 14 19.39 17.37 6.97
N PRO A 15 20.44 17.70 6.21
CA PRO A 15 20.42 17.56 4.77
C PRO A 15 20.36 16.09 4.37
N ILE A 16 19.76 15.81 3.23
CA ILE A 16 19.67 14.44 2.71
C ILE A 16 21.05 13.94 2.29
N GLY A 17 21.53 12.87 2.94
CA GLY A 17 22.84 12.26 2.71
C GLY A 17 22.78 10.75 2.51
N GLY A 18 23.94 10.11 2.52
CA GLY A 18 24.14 8.66 2.33
C GLY A 18 23.38 7.83 3.35
N PHE A 19 23.29 8.28 4.60
CA PHE A 19 22.46 7.64 5.62
C PHE A 19 21.02 7.47 5.16
N HIS A 20 20.38 8.55 4.67
CA HIS A 20 18.99 8.54 4.23
C HIS A 20 18.81 7.65 2.99
N ARG A 21 19.76 7.67 2.04
CA ARG A 21 19.74 6.78 0.87
C ARG A 21 19.84 5.32 1.28
N ARG A 22 20.77 4.97 2.19
CA ARG A 22 20.91 3.62 2.73
C ARG A 22 19.63 3.16 3.44
N LEU A 23 19.02 4.04 4.24
CA LEU A 23 17.74 3.78 4.91
C LEU A 23 16.63 3.45 3.89
N LEU A 24 16.48 4.29 2.84
CA LEU A 24 15.50 4.05 1.77
C LEU A 24 15.70 2.70 1.08
N TRP A 25 16.95 2.35 0.73
CA TRP A 25 17.21 1.07 0.08
C TRP A 25 16.90 -0.13 0.96
N LEU A 26 17.23 -0.07 2.24
CA LEU A 26 16.97 -1.16 3.17
C LEU A 26 15.47 -1.29 3.49
N ILE A 27 14.75 -0.18 3.69
CA ILE A 27 13.30 -0.19 3.88
C ILE A 27 12.61 -0.56 2.56
N GLY A 28 13.06 0.01 1.44
CA GLY A 28 12.55 -0.28 0.11
C GLY A 28 12.72 -1.75 -0.28
N ALA A 29 13.84 -2.39 0.07
CA ALA A 29 14.02 -3.83 -0.17
C ALA A 29 12.95 -4.69 0.53
N GLY A 30 12.50 -4.33 1.74
CA GLY A 30 11.36 -4.97 2.38
C GLY A 30 10.07 -4.74 1.59
N ALA A 31 9.75 -3.49 1.27
CA ALA A 31 8.56 -3.17 0.48
C ALA A 31 8.56 -3.86 -0.89
N PHE A 32 9.72 -4.04 -1.49
CA PHE A 32 9.91 -4.82 -2.73
C PHE A 32 9.54 -6.29 -2.53
N VAL A 33 10.07 -6.94 -1.50
CA VAL A 33 9.79 -8.35 -1.21
C VAL A 33 8.35 -8.56 -0.78
N ASP A 34 7.77 -7.61 -0.05
CA ASP A 34 6.35 -7.63 0.33
C ASP A 34 5.45 -7.59 -0.92
N ALA A 35 5.69 -6.65 -1.83
CA ALA A 35 4.95 -6.57 -3.08
C ALA A 35 5.18 -7.81 -3.96
N PHE A 36 6.42 -8.33 -4.01
CA PHE A 36 6.73 -9.58 -4.70
C PHE A 36 5.83 -10.72 -4.20
N ASP A 37 5.69 -10.89 -2.87
CA ASP A 37 4.86 -11.96 -2.28
C ASP A 37 3.37 -11.73 -2.51
N VAL A 38 2.88 -10.51 -2.37
CA VAL A 38 1.47 -10.21 -2.61
C VAL A 38 1.05 -10.62 -4.03
N TYR A 39 1.88 -10.31 -5.01
CA TYR A 39 1.55 -10.48 -6.43
C TYR A 39 1.98 -11.81 -7.04
N LEU A 40 2.86 -12.61 -6.38
CA LEU A 40 3.14 -13.98 -6.83
C LEU A 40 1.89 -14.87 -6.86
N ALA A 41 0.89 -14.52 -6.05
CA ALA A 41 -0.34 -15.29 -5.94
C ALA A 41 -1.04 -15.50 -7.29
N GLY A 42 -1.02 -14.51 -8.19
CA GLY A 42 -1.68 -14.62 -9.49
C GLY A 42 -1.14 -15.77 -10.35
N GLY A 43 0.17 -15.84 -10.52
CA GLY A 43 0.82 -16.91 -11.29
C GLY A 43 0.76 -18.27 -10.59
N VAL A 44 0.94 -18.28 -9.27
CA VAL A 44 0.85 -19.49 -8.43
C VAL A 44 -0.54 -20.11 -8.53
N MET A 45 -1.61 -19.34 -8.36
CA MET A 45 -2.99 -19.80 -8.44
C MET A 45 -3.32 -20.39 -9.83
N ALA A 46 -2.85 -19.77 -10.89
CA ALA A 46 -3.04 -20.27 -12.24
C ALA A 46 -2.45 -21.68 -12.43
N LYS A 47 -1.24 -21.90 -11.92
CA LYS A 47 -0.54 -23.20 -12.00
C LYS A 47 -1.16 -24.22 -11.06
N MET A 48 -1.55 -23.84 -9.83
CA MET A 48 -2.23 -24.73 -8.88
C MET A 48 -3.55 -25.29 -9.46
N VAL A 49 -4.32 -24.44 -10.16
CA VAL A 49 -5.55 -24.89 -10.85
C VAL A 49 -5.24 -25.80 -12.01
N GLN A 50 -4.19 -25.54 -12.80
CA GLN A 50 -3.77 -26.41 -13.88
C GLN A 50 -3.36 -27.80 -13.38
N GLU A 51 -2.65 -27.89 -12.27
CA GLU A 51 -2.18 -29.14 -11.64
C GLU A 51 -3.26 -29.85 -10.82
N ALA A 52 -4.48 -29.32 -10.77
CA ALA A 52 -5.57 -29.81 -9.93
C ALA A 52 -5.21 -29.85 -8.41
N PHE A 53 -4.18 -29.10 -7.98
CA PHE A 53 -3.84 -28.94 -6.57
C PHE A 53 -4.86 -28.06 -5.84
N SER A 54 -5.47 -27.09 -6.54
CA SER A 54 -6.52 -26.23 -6.01
C SER A 54 -7.67 -26.05 -7.00
N THR A 55 -8.76 -25.48 -6.50
CA THR A 55 -9.90 -25.02 -7.29
C THR A 55 -9.96 -23.51 -7.29
N VAL A 56 -10.78 -22.92 -8.19
CA VAL A 56 -11.00 -21.47 -8.21
C VAL A 56 -11.59 -20.97 -6.88
N ASP A 57 -12.45 -21.78 -6.24
CA ASP A 57 -13.00 -21.46 -4.92
C ASP A 57 -11.94 -21.52 -3.81
N ALA A 58 -11.09 -22.55 -3.80
CA ALA A 58 -9.99 -22.63 -2.86
C ALA A 58 -8.99 -21.47 -3.04
N ASN A 59 -8.77 -21.03 -4.26
CA ASN A 59 -7.95 -19.85 -4.55
C ASN A 59 -8.58 -18.55 -4.01
N ALA A 60 -9.92 -18.43 -3.99
CA ALA A 60 -10.57 -17.29 -3.34
C ALA A 60 -10.31 -17.27 -1.83
N TRP A 61 -10.37 -18.44 -1.17
CA TRP A 61 -9.99 -18.56 0.25
C TRP A 61 -8.52 -18.24 0.48
N PHE A 62 -7.62 -18.71 -0.37
CA PHE A 62 -6.19 -18.42 -0.30
C PHE A 62 -5.88 -16.91 -0.38
N LEU A 63 -6.50 -16.18 -1.33
CA LEU A 63 -6.33 -14.72 -1.43
C LEU A 63 -6.93 -13.99 -0.24
N SER A 64 -8.16 -14.36 0.16
CA SER A 64 -8.85 -13.76 1.30
C SER A 64 -8.11 -13.99 2.61
N ALA A 65 -7.48 -15.15 2.79
CA ALA A 65 -6.65 -15.48 3.92
C ALA A 65 -5.44 -14.53 4.04
N GLY A 66 -4.74 -14.31 2.92
CA GLY A 66 -3.63 -13.34 2.87
C GLY A 66 -4.08 -11.93 3.22
N ALA A 67 -5.17 -11.45 2.61
CA ALA A 67 -5.72 -10.13 2.89
C ALA A 67 -6.20 -9.97 4.35
N SER A 68 -6.80 -11.03 4.93
CA SER A 68 -7.20 -11.06 6.35
C SER A 68 -6.00 -10.97 7.27
N GLY A 69 -4.94 -11.73 6.98
CA GLY A 69 -3.67 -11.64 7.70
C GLY A 69 -3.08 -10.23 7.63
N MET A 70 -3.07 -9.60 6.45
CA MET A 70 -2.57 -8.22 6.27
C MET A 70 -3.39 -7.21 7.07
N LEU A 71 -4.71 -7.36 7.14
CA LEU A 71 -5.56 -6.49 7.96
C LEU A 71 -5.21 -6.62 9.45
N VAL A 72 -5.07 -7.84 9.96
CA VAL A 72 -4.68 -8.12 11.34
C VAL A 72 -3.28 -7.57 11.63
N GLY A 73 -2.31 -7.86 10.78
CA GLY A 73 -0.93 -7.38 10.92
C GLY A 73 -0.86 -5.84 10.97
N ALA A 74 -1.54 -5.17 10.05
CA ALA A 74 -1.60 -3.71 10.02
C ALA A 74 -2.28 -3.11 11.26
N ALA A 75 -3.34 -3.74 11.77
CA ALA A 75 -4.05 -3.28 12.97
C ALA A 75 -3.17 -3.33 14.23
N PHE A 76 -2.35 -4.35 14.36
CA PHE A 76 -1.48 -4.52 15.53
C PHE A 76 -0.09 -3.88 15.36
N ALA A 77 0.31 -3.53 14.14
CA ALA A 77 1.62 -2.99 13.82
C ALA A 77 1.98 -1.72 14.64
N GLY A 78 1.01 -0.81 14.78
CA GLY A 78 1.19 0.41 15.57
C GLY A 78 1.46 0.09 17.04
N TYR A 79 0.65 -0.78 17.64
CA TYR A 79 0.82 -1.18 19.04
C TYR A 79 2.18 -1.84 19.30
N PHE A 80 2.59 -2.78 18.46
CA PHE A 80 3.88 -3.45 18.60
C PHE A 80 5.05 -2.48 18.34
N GLY A 81 4.94 -1.62 17.31
CA GLY A 81 5.96 -0.62 16.98
C GLY A 81 6.15 0.42 18.09
N ASP A 82 5.07 0.82 18.77
CA ASP A 82 5.13 1.79 19.87
C ASP A 82 5.66 1.15 21.17
N ARG A 83 5.34 -0.13 21.41
CA ARG A 83 5.76 -0.82 22.65
C ARG A 83 7.18 -1.36 22.59
N PHE A 84 7.59 -1.97 21.47
CA PHE A 84 8.86 -2.70 21.35
C PHE A 84 9.91 -1.99 20.50
N GLY A 85 9.53 -0.91 19.81
CA GLY A 85 10.40 -0.16 18.91
C GLY A 85 10.22 -0.56 17.43
N ARG A 86 10.70 0.32 16.58
CA ARG A 86 10.58 0.14 15.12
C ARG A 86 11.47 -0.99 14.63
N ARG A 87 12.70 -1.03 15.14
CA ARG A 87 13.72 -2.05 14.79
C ARG A 87 13.24 -3.47 15.10
N TYR A 88 12.74 -3.70 16.31
CA TYR A 88 12.22 -5.01 16.69
C TYR A 88 11.04 -5.42 15.81
N SER A 89 10.09 -4.50 15.60
CA SER A 89 8.87 -4.77 14.85
C SER A 89 9.15 -5.16 13.40
N TYR A 90 9.97 -4.40 12.66
CA TYR A 90 10.26 -4.77 11.27
C TYR A 90 11.12 -6.04 11.16
N GLN A 91 11.97 -6.34 12.15
CA GLN A 91 12.71 -7.60 12.19
C GLN A 91 11.79 -8.79 12.42
N ALA A 92 10.85 -8.69 13.37
CA ALA A 92 9.89 -9.74 13.65
C ALA A 92 8.96 -9.99 12.45
N ASN A 93 8.45 -8.93 11.82
CA ASN A 93 7.56 -9.02 10.67
C ASN A 93 8.20 -9.76 9.49
N LEU A 94 9.44 -9.39 9.11
CA LEU A 94 10.18 -10.06 8.04
C LEU A 94 10.49 -11.52 8.36
N LEU A 95 10.78 -11.83 9.63
CA LEU A 95 11.06 -13.20 10.04
C LEU A 95 9.78 -14.07 9.99
N ILE A 96 8.65 -13.55 10.51
CA ILE A 96 7.34 -14.25 10.46
C ILE A 96 6.98 -14.54 9.01
N PHE A 97 7.01 -13.51 8.15
CA PHE A 97 6.71 -13.63 6.75
C PHE A 97 7.67 -14.60 6.04
N GLY A 98 8.99 -14.41 6.22
CA GLY A 98 10.01 -15.21 5.54
C GLY A 98 9.95 -16.69 5.91
N LEU A 99 9.79 -17.03 7.19
CA LEU A 99 9.67 -18.42 7.64
C LEU A 99 8.37 -19.07 7.15
N ALA A 100 7.24 -18.35 7.23
CA ALA A 100 5.97 -18.86 6.71
C ALA A 100 6.02 -19.09 5.20
N SER A 101 6.70 -18.21 4.44
CA SER A 101 6.92 -18.38 3.01
C SER A 101 7.79 -19.59 2.70
N LEU A 102 8.88 -19.81 3.45
CA LEU A 102 9.70 -21.00 3.29
C LEU A 102 8.91 -22.28 3.62
N CYS A 103 8.09 -22.29 4.67
CA CYS A 103 7.21 -23.42 4.98
C CYS A 103 6.19 -23.69 3.86
N ALA A 104 5.75 -22.66 3.13
CA ALA A 104 4.81 -22.83 2.02
C ALA A 104 5.39 -23.61 0.83
N THR A 105 6.71 -23.68 0.69
CA THR A 105 7.36 -24.49 -0.36
C THR A 105 7.06 -25.97 -0.23
N ILE A 106 6.83 -26.43 0.99
CA ILE A 106 6.57 -27.86 1.32
C ILE A 106 5.12 -28.10 1.74
N ALA A 107 4.21 -27.14 1.54
CA ALA A 107 2.81 -27.26 1.92
C ALA A 107 2.16 -28.49 1.25
N PRO A 108 1.58 -29.44 2.02
CA PRO A 108 1.04 -30.69 1.47
C PRO A 108 -0.35 -30.50 0.84
N SER A 109 -1.10 -29.50 1.26
CA SER A 109 -2.47 -29.24 0.79
C SER A 109 -2.76 -27.75 0.65
N VAL A 110 -3.84 -27.40 -0.06
CA VAL A 110 -4.27 -26.02 -0.24
C VAL A 110 -4.74 -25.38 1.06
N GLU A 111 -5.28 -26.18 2.00
CA GLU A 111 -5.69 -25.70 3.32
C GLU A 111 -4.47 -25.30 4.16
N ALA A 112 -3.42 -26.12 4.18
CA ALA A 112 -2.16 -25.81 4.84
C ALA A 112 -1.52 -24.55 4.24
N LEU A 113 -1.52 -24.43 2.92
CA LEU A 113 -1.03 -23.26 2.21
C LEU A 113 -1.86 -22.02 2.55
N THR A 114 -3.18 -22.13 2.66
CA THR A 114 -4.09 -21.06 3.04
C THR A 114 -3.82 -20.57 4.47
N LEU A 115 -3.59 -21.50 5.41
CA LEU A 115 -3.21 -21.13 6.78
C LEU A 115 -1.86 -20.39 6.82
N LEU A 116 -0.86 -20.88 6.10
CA LEU A 116 0.43 -20.21 5.98
C LEU A 116 0.26 -18.82 5.36
N ARG A 117 -0.68 -18.65 4.42
CA ARG A 117 -0.98 -17.34 3.80
C ARG A 117 -1.53 -16.33 4.80
N VAL A 118 -2.31 -16.75 5.81
CA VAL A 118 -2.71 -15.86 6.92
C VAL A 118 -1.47 -15.39 7.68
N ILE A 119 -0.57 -16.30 8.04
CA ILE A 119 0.64 -15.99 8.81
C ILE A 119 1.56 -15.05 8.02
N MET A 120 1.79 -15.33 6.72
CA MET A 120 2.51 -14.42 5.82
C MET A 120 1.85 -13.04 5.81
N GLY A 121 0.53 -13.00 5.65
CA GLY A 121 -0.25 -11.77 5.62
C GLY A 121 -0.05 -10.93 6.88
N VAL A 122 -0.01 -11.53 8.07
CA VAL A 122 0.25 -10.79 9.32
C VAL A 122 1.61 -10.08 9.27
N GLY A 123 2.67 -10.77 8.84
CA GLY A 123 3.99 -10.16 8.66
C GLY A 123 3.99 -9.03 7.63
N LEU A 124 3.41 -9.26 6.45
CA LEU A 124 3.33 -8.29 5.34
C LEU A 124 2.53 -7.04 5.72
N GLY A 125 1.35 -7.21 6.35
CA GLY A 125 0.50 -6.09 6.76
C GLY A 125 1.15 -5.22 7.82
N ALA A 126 1.85 -5.82 8.77
CA ALA A 126 2.60 -5.11 9.80
C ALA A 126 3.82 -4.39 9.21
N GLU A 127 4.53 -5.02 8.26
CA GLU A 127 5.70 -4.45 7.61
C GLU A 127 5.37 -3.14 6.87
N VAL A 128 4.30 -3.11 6.08
CA VAL A 128 3.88 -1.89 5.34
C VAL A 128 3.70 -0.70 6.27
N VAL A 129 3.12 -0.90 7.45
CA VAL A 129 2.87 0.18 8.43
C VAL A 129 4.18 0.60 9.11
N VAL A 130 4.96 -0.35 9.59
CA VAL A 130 6.20 -0.07 10.33
C VAL A 130 7.26 0.52 9.40
N ALA A 131 7.40 0.00 8.17
CA ALA A 131 8.39 0.48 7.20
C ALA A 131 8.12 1.94 6.79
N SER A 132 6.87 2.27 6.44
CA SER A 132 6.49 3.64 6.09
C SER A 132 6.65 4.61 7.26
N GLY A 133 6.21 4.19 8.46
CA GLY A 133 6.38 4.97 9.68
C GLY A 133 7.84 5.25 10.00
N THR A 134 8.68 4.21 9.95
CA THR A 134 10.12 4.33 10.19
C THR A 134 10.78 5.29 9.20
N LEU A 135 10.47 5.17 7.90
CA LEU A 135 11.03 6.08 6.89
C LEU A 135 10.68 7.54 7.20
N LEU A 136 9.42 7.82 7.55
CA LEU A 136 8.93 9.16 7.86
C LEU A 136 9.56 9.75 9.13
N GLU A 137 9.95 8.92 10.09
CA GLU A 137 10.61 9.37 11.33
C GLU A 137 12.01 9.92 11.08
N PHE A 138 12.74 9.41 10.08
CA PHE A 138 14.11 9.84 9.76
C PHE A 138 14.19 10.90 8.67
N ILE A 139 13.19 11.02 7.80
CA ILE A 139 13.23 11.93 6.67
C ILE A 139 12.74 13.34 7.07
N PRO A 140 13.50 14.40 6.74
CA PRO A 140 13.08 15.78 6.95
C PRO A 140 11.74 16.09 6.27
N PRO A 141 10.88 16.96 6.89
CA PRO A 141 9.51 17.21 6.43
C PRO A 141 9.38 17.58 4.95
N LEU A 142 10.28 18.44 4.47
CA LEU A 142 10.29 18.92 3.07
C LEU A 142 10.49 17.81 2.03
N HIS A 143 11.05 16.67 2.42
CA HIS A 143 11.40 15.59 1.51
C HIS A 143 10.51 14.35 1.67
N ARG A 144 9.64 14.30 2.70
CA ARG A 144 8.82 13.11 3.05
C ARG A 144 7.97 12.63 1.88
N GLY A 145 7.27 13.52 1.21
CA GLY A 145 6.40 13.15 0.08
C GLY A 145 7.19 12.49 -1.05
N ARG A 146 8.32 13.08 -1.47
CA ARG A 146 9.18 12.52 -2.52
C ARG A 146 9.74 11.16 -2.14
N TRP A 147 10.15 10.96 -0.89
CA TRP A 147 10.74 9.71 -0.42
C TRP A 147 9.71 8.60 -0.27
N MET A 148 8.49 8.94 0.15
CA MET A 148 7.36 7.99 0.15
C MET A 148 6.98 7.56 -1.27
N SER A 149 7.00 8.48 -2.24
CA SER A 149 6.77 8.14 -3.64
C SER A 149 7.84 7.19 -4.20
N LEU A 150 9.12 7.39 -3.83
CA LEU A 150 10.19 6.46 -4.18
C LEU A 150 9.99 5.07 -3.57
N LEU A 151 9.53 5.00 -2.31
CA LEU A 151 9.21 3.72 -1.67
C LEU A 151 8.10 2.97 -2.42
N VAL A 152 7.06 3.68 -2.86
CA VAL A 152 5.96 3.09 -3.66
C VAL A 152 6.46 2.60 -5.03
N ILE A 153 7.35 3.35 -5.69
CA ILE A 153 7.94 2.90 -6.96
C ILE A 153 8.75 1.62 -6.75
N VAL A 154 9.56 1.54 -5.69
CA VAL A 154 10.32 0.32 -5.35
C VAL A 154 9.38 -0.86 -5.09
N ALA A 155 8.28 -0.66 -4.36
CA ALA A 155 7.26 -1.69 -4.15
C ALA A 155 6.64 -2.14 -5.49
N ASN A 156 6.29 -1.23 -6.40
CA ASN A 156 5.75 -1.58 -7.72
C ASN A 156 6.77 -2.36 -8.58
N CYS A 157 8.07 -2.09 -8.43
CA CYS A 157 9.11 -2.92 -9.04
C CYS A 157 9.12 -4.35 -8.47
N GLY A 158 8.73 -4.55 -7.20
CA GLY A 158 8.54 -5.87 -6.59
C GLY A 158 7.41 -6.65 -7.27
N PHE A 159 6.31 -6.00 -7.62
CA PHE A 159 5.25 -6.61 -8.43
C PHE A 159 5.77 -7.05 -9.80
N LEU A 160 6.41 -6.16 -10.56
CA LEU A 160 7.01 -6.52 -11.85
C LEU A 160 8.00 -7.68 -11.71
N ALA A 161 8.89 -7.64 -10.71
CA ALA A 161 9.84 -8.72 -10.46
C ALA A 161 9.15 -10.04 -10.16
N SER A 162 8.03 -10.04 -9.42
CA SER A 162 7.25 -11.23 -9.13
C SER A 162 6.70 -11.90 -10.39
N THR A 163 6.18 -11.12 -11.33
CA THR A 163 5.66 -11.66 -12.60
C THR A 163 6.79 -12.15 -13.52
N VAL A 164 7.90 -11.40 -13.62
CA VAL A 164 9.09 -11.81 -14.39
C VAL A 164 9.68 -13.11 -13.84
N VAL A 165 9.92 -13.18 -12.54
CA VAL A 165 10.45 -14.39 -11.89
C VAL A 165 9.46 -15.55 -12.04
N GLY A 166 8.15 -15.29 -11.86
CA GLY A 166 7.10 -16.29 -12.06
C GLY A 166 7.07 -16.87 -13.47
N TYR A 167 7.28 -16.04 -14.48
CA TYR A 167 7.34 -16.49 -15.88
C TYR A 167 8.43 -17.55 -16.13
N PHE A 168 9.58 -17.41 -15.48
CA PHE A 168 10.71 -18.36 -15.63
C PHE A 168 10.63 -19.51 -14.61
N VAL A 169 10.34 -19.21 -13.34
CA VAL A 169 10.43 -20.18 -12.25
C VAL A 169 9.24 -21.15 -12.24
N ILE A 170 8.02 -20.68 -12.49
CA ILE A 170 6.84 -21.54 -12.41
C ILE A 170 6.87 -22.68 -13.45
N PRO A 171 7.18 -22.45 -14.72
CA PRO A 171 7.28 -23.53 -15.70
C PRO A 171 8.49 -24.47 -15.46
N ALA A 172 9.62 -23.93 -14.98
CA ALA A 172 10.87 -24.69 -14.87
C ALA A 172 10.97 -25.50 -13.56
N LEU A 173 10.61 -24.88 -12.42
CA LEU A 173 10.80 -25.43 -11.08
C LEU A 173 9.49 -25.70 -10.34
N GLY A 174 8.36 -25.18 -10.85
CA GLY A 174 7.05 -25.28 -10.22
C GLY A 174 6.73 -24.08 -9.33
N TRP A 175 5.43 -23.93 -9.06
CA TRP A 175 4.88 -22.77 -8.34
C TRP A 175 5.35 -22.66 -6.87
N ARG A 176 5.71 -23.78 -6.24
CA ARG A 176 6.20 -23.80 -4.85
C ARG A 176 7.46 -22.99 -4.65
N TRP A 177 8.35 -22.96 -5.63
CA TRP A 177 9.60 -22.20 -5.57
C TRP A 177 9.39 -20.68 -5.55
N MET A 178 8.23 -20.19 -5.97
CA MET A 178 7.90 -18.76 -5.83
C MET A 178 7.88 -18.32 -4.36
N PHE A 179 7.33 -19.17 -3.47
CA PHE A 179 7.38 -18.93 -2.03
C PHE A 179 8.81 -19.06 -1.48
N GLY A 180 9.60 -19.98 -2.02
CA GLY A 180 11.02 -20.11 -1.67
C GLY A 180 11.80 -18.83 -1.98
N VAL A 181 11.62 -18.28 -3.18
CA VAL A 181 12.25 -17.01 -3.59
C VAL A 181 11.81 -15.86 -2.69
N ALA A 182 10.51 -15.73 -2.40
CA ALA A 182 9.98 -14.71 -1.50
C ALA A 182 10.55 -14.85 -0.08
N GLY A 183 10.54 -16.07 0.47
CA GLY A 183 11.05 -16.36 1.80
C GLY A 183 12.55 -16.13 1.95
N LEU A 184 13.36 -16.58 0.99
CA LEU A 184 14.81 -16.29 0.97
C LEU A 184 15.08 -14.81 0.82
N GLY A 185 14.32 -14.09 -0.03
CA GLY A 185 14.38 -12.64 -0.16
C GLY A 185 14.10 -11.92 1.17
N ALA A 186 13.05 -12.35 1.88
CA ALA A 186 12.71 -11.79 3.19
C ALA A 186 13.81 -12.02 4.24
N ILE A 187 14.39 -13.22 4.30
CA ILE A 187 15.50 -13.55 5.21
C ILE A 187 16.75 -12.74 4.85
N ALA A 188 17.05 -12.55 3.57
CA ALA A 188 18.16 -11.72 3.13
C ALA A 188 17.98 -10.25 3.55
N VAL A 189 16.78 -9.68 3.36
CA VAL A 189 16.45 -8.32 3.80
C VAL A 189 16.48 -8.22 5.33
N TRP A 190 15.94 -9.21 6.04
CA TRP A 190 16.03 -9.31 7.49
C TRP A 190 17.48 -9.24 7.98
N ALA A 191 18.38 -10.02 7.37
CA ALA A 191 19.80 -10.00 7.71
C ALA A 191 20.45 -8.64 7.40
N ALA A 192 20.15 -8.04 6.23
CA ALA A 192 20.67 -6.74 5.84
C ALA A 192 20.20 -5.60 6.75
N ARG A 193 18.97 -5.66 7.26
CA ARG A 193 18.41 -4.65 8.15
C ARG A 193 18.90 -4.74 9.61
N LYS A 194 19.66 -5.75 10.01
CA LYS A 194 20.22 -5.83 11.37
C LYS A 194 21.07 -4.61 11.72
N GLY A 195 21.68 -3.98 10.74
CA GLY A 195 22.48 -2.76 10.90
C GLY A 195 21.71 -1.44 10.90
N LEU A 196 20.36 -1.45 10.79
CA LEU A 196 19.56 -0.24 10.92
C LEU A 196 19.46 0.15 12.41
N PRO A 197 19.63 1.46 12.73
CA PRO A 197 19.45 1.94 14.10
C PRO A 197 17.97 1.94 14.49
N GLU A 198 17.68 1.98 15.79
CA GLU A 198 16.37 2.26 16.32
C GLU A 198 16.01 3.75 16.09
N SER A 199 14.71 4.07 16.04
CA SER A 199 14.26 5.44 15.87
C SER A 199 14.61 6.31 17.09
N PRO A 200 15.40 7.40 16.91
CA PRO A 200 15.69 8.32 18.02
C PRO A 200 14.44 8.99 18.59
N ARG A 201 13.41 9.24 17.73
CA ARG A 201 12.13 9.80 18.18
C ARG A 201 11.39 8.84 19.10
N TRP A 202 11.42 7.54 18.78
CA TRP A 202 10.84 6.52 19.63
C TRP A 202 11.64 6.35 20.93
N LEU A 203 12.98 6.28 20.87
CA LEU A 203 13.83 6.17 22.04
C LEU A 203 13.59 7.32 23.03
N GLU A 204 13.48 8.55 22.53
CA GLU A 204 13.13 9.73 23.35
C GLU A 204 11.74 9.60 23.95
N SER A 205 10.74 9.11 23.20
CA SER A 205 9.36 8.97 23.68
C SER A 205 9.20 7.95 24.80
N VAL A 206 10.08 6.93 24.86
CA VAL A 206 10.09 5.90 25.93
C VAL A 206 11.11 6.18 27.03
N GLY A 207 11.76 7.36 27.01
CA GLY A 207 12.70 7.79 28.05
C GLY A 207 14.11 7.23 27.94
N ARG A 208 14.48 6.54 26.83
CA ARG A 208 15.81 6.02 26.56
C ARG A 208 16.70 7.10 25.92
N THR A 209 16.87 8.22 26.64
CA THR A 209 17.48 9.45 26.13
C THR A 209 18.95 9.28 25.73
N GLU A 210 19.75 8.55 26.53
CA GLU A 210 21.16 8.30 26.24
C GLU A 210 21.37 7.52 24.93
N GLU A 211 20.51 6.57 24.65
CA GLU A 211 20.55 5.81 23.40
C GLU A 211 20.10 6.67 22.22
N ALA A 212 19.07 7.51 22.44
CA ALA A 212 18.60 8.46 21.41
C ALA A 212 19.73 9.42 21.03
N GLU A 213 20.45 9.97 21.99
CA GLU A 213 21.61 10.84 21.75
C GLU A 213 22.70 10.14 20.96
N ARG A 214 23.08 8.93 21.38
CA ARG A 214 24.12 8.14 20.67
C ARG A 214 23.77 7.92 19.21
N VAL A 215 22.54 7.46 18.94
CA VAL A 215 22.08 7.22 17.55
C VAL A 215 22.05 8.52 16.75
N LEU A 216 21.59 9.62 17.34
CA LEU A 216 21.59 10.94 16.69
C LEU A 216 23.01 11.40 16.37
N ASP A 217 23.95 11.27 17.29
CA ASP A 217 25.34 11.66 17.09
C ASP A 217 26.00 10.86 15.96
N GLU A 218 25.73 9.56 15.88
CA GLU A 218 26.19 8.71 14.78
C GLU A 218 25.62 9.18 13.42
N ILE A 219 24.31 9.48 13.36
CA ILE A 219 23.65 9.97 12.15
C ILE A 219 24.20 11.35 11.75
N GLU A 220 24.27 12.29 12.69
CA GLU A 220 24.82 13.62 12.48
C GLU A 220 26.27 13.58 12.03
N ALA A 221 27.10 12.71 12.64
CA ALA A 221 28.50 12.51 12.23
C ALA A 221 28.60 12.00 10.79
N SER A 222 27.73 11.06 10.40
CA SER A 222 27.67 10.55 9.03
C SER A 222 27.31 11.66 8.03
N VAL A 223 26.26 12.44 8.33
CA VAL A 223 25.81 13.54 7.47
C VAL A 223 26.82 14.69 7.43
N ARG A 224 27.47 14.99 8.55
CA ARG A 224 28.52 16.02 8.63
C ARG A 224 29.75 15.69 7.78
N LYS A 225 30.12 14.42 7.64
CA LYS A 225 31.19 13.97 6.74
C LYS A 225 30.90 14.29 5.26
N GLU A 226 29.63 14.27 4.87
CA GLU A 226 29.21 14.53 3.48
C GLU A 226 28.96 16.01 3.20
N HIS A 227 28.38 16.76 4.18
CA HIS A 227 27.85 18.11 3.96
C HIS A 227 28.60 19.22 4.74
N GLY A 228 29.55 18.84 5.58
CA GLY A 228 30.26 19.82 6.44
C GLY A 228 29.42 20.26 7.63
N ALA A 229 29.32 21.56 7.87
CA ALA A 229 28.59 22.11 9.02
C ALA A 229 27.07 21.84 8.88
N LEU A 230 26.46 21.36 9.97
CA LEU A 230 25.01 21.14 10.00
C LEU A 230 24.27 22.45 10.36
N PRO A 231 23.05 22.66 9.84
CA PRO A 231 22.20 23.77 10.22
C PRO A 231 21.96 23.79 11.75
N LEU A 232 21.67 24.96 12.30
CA LEU A 232 21.34 25.09 13.73
C LEU A 232 20.00 24.37 14.02
N VAL A 233 19.89 23.83 15.23
CA VAL A 233 18.63 23.23 15.71
C VAL A 233 17.64 24.37 15.97
N THR A 234 16.66 24.51 15.09
CA THR A 234 15.57 25.47 15.30
C THR A 234 14.47 24.76 16.10
N ARG A 235 14.24 25.22 17.32
CA ARG A 235 13.14 24.73 18.14
C ARG A 235 11.84 25.26 17.55
N THR A 236 11.16 24.48 16.74
CA THR A 236 9.80 24.81 16.30
C THR A 236 8.85 24.21 17.32
N ASP A 237 8.31 25.03 18.18
CA ASP A 237 7.13 24.67 18.97
C ASP A 237 5.96 24.55 17.98
N HIS A 238 5.75 23.37 17.46
CA HIS A 238 4.54 23.10 16.69
C HIS A 238 3.35 23.13 17.66
N PRO A 239 2.35 24.01 17.44
CA PRO A 239 1.15 23.99 18.25
C PRO A 239 0.58 22.58 18.22
N ARG A 240 0.28 22.03 19.39
CA ARG A 240 -0.39 20.71 19.50
C ARG A 240 -1.74 20.85 18.84
N LEU A 241 -1.86 20.37 17.59
CA LEU A 241 -3.16 20.26 16.94
C LEU A 241 -4.04 19.37 17.82
N SER A 242 -5.14 19.90 18.29
CA SER A 242 -6.15 19.13 19.00
C SER A 242 -6.70 18.07 18.05
N LEU A 243 -6.39 16.79 18.34
CA LEU A 243 -6.83 15.68 17.51
C LEU A 243 -8.33 15.44 17.70
N MET A 244 -9.12 15.58 16.65
CA MET A 244 -10.54 15.26 16.67
C MET A 244 -10.77 13.76 16.94
N PRO A 245 -11.81 13.37 17.70
CA PRO A 245 -12.13 11.96 17.97
C PRO A 245 -12.54 11.24 16.67
N LEU A 246 -12.39 9.91 16.64
CA LEU A 246 -12.76 9.09 15.48
C LEU A 246 -14.24 9.24 15.08
N SER A 247 -15.11 9.48 16.08
CA SER A 247 -16.54 9.74 15.86
C SER A 247 -16.84 10.94 14.98
N ALA A 248 -15.90 11.91 14.87
CA ALA A 248 -16.06 13.07 14.01
C ALA A 248 -16.12 12.69 12.50
N LEU A 249 -15.56 11.55 12.10
CA LEU A 249 -15.69 11.03 10.73
C LEU A 249 -17.15 10.72 10.34
N PHE A 250 -17.99 10.41 11.32
CA PHE A 250 -19.39 10.05 11.13
C PHE A 250 -20.36 11.21 11.41
N ALA A 251 -19.83 12.40 11.73
CA ALA A 251 -20.62 13.61 11.83
C ALA A 251 -21.23 13.98 10.46
N SER A 252 -22.44 14.56 10.45
CA SER A 252 -23.22 14.83 9.24
C SER A 252 -22.44 15.53 8.12
N ARG A 253 -21.52 16.42 8.48
CA ARG A 253 -20.67 17.17 7.53
C ARG A 253 -19.51 16.35 6.98
N MET A 254 -18.88 15.49 7.79
CA MET A 254 -17.73 14.69 7.38
C MET A 254 -18.14 13.35 6.75
N LEU A 255 -19.34 12.86 7.07
CA LEU A 255 -19.84 11.57 6.58
C LEU A 255 -19.80 11.42 5.05
N PRO A 256 -20.23 12.41 4.24
CA PRO A 256 -20.16 12.31 2.78
C PRO A 256 -18.71 12.14 2.27
N LEU A 257 -17.77 12.88 2.86
CA LEU A 257 -16.35 12.79 2.50
C LEU A 257 -15.74 11.46 2.95
N THR A 258 -16.15 10.97 4.12
CA THR A 258 -15.73 9.66 4.64
C THR A 258 -16.23 8.53 3.74
N ILE A 259 -17.49 8.59 3.31
CA ILE A 259 -18.07 7.63 2.35
C ILE A 259 -17.33 7.70 1.00
N LEU A 260 -17.08 8.90 0.50
CA LEU A 260 -16.34 9.11 -0.75
C LEU A 260 -14.92 8.54 -0.68
N GLY A 261 -14.20 8.81 0.40
CA GLY A 261 -12.86 8.27 0.61
C GLY A 261 -12.86 6.74 0.76
N ALA A 262 -13.82 6.19 1.52
CA ALA A 262 -14.00 4.74 1.65
C ALA A 262 -14.33 4.08 0.30
N LEU A 263 -15.24 4.67 -0.49
CA LEU A 263 -15.61 4.17 -1.82
C LEU A 263 -14.41 4.23 -2.78
N THR A 264 -13.61 5.30 -2.73
CA THR A 264 -12.36 5.41 -3.51
C THR A 264 -11.40 4.28 -3.15
N ALA A 265 -11.17 4.01 -1.86
CA ALA A 265 -10.31 2.93 -1.40
C ALA A 265 -10.85 1.55 -1.82
N VAL A 266 -12.14 1.28 -1.60
CA VAL A 266 -12.80 0.03 -2.00
C VAL A 266 -12.66 -0.20 -3.50
N SER A 267 -12.98 0.80 -4.33
CA SER A 267 -12.87 0.70 -5.79
C SER A 267 -11.45 0.40 -6.25
N THR A 268 -10.47 1.05 -5.63
CA THR A 268 -9.05 0.85 -5.94
C THR A 268 -8.59 -0.57 -5.60
N PHE A 269 -8.86 -1.03 -4.39
CA PHE A 269 -8.44 -2.37 -3.96
C PHE A 269 -9.16 -3.47 -4.74
N VAL A 270 -10.46 -3.30 -5.01
CA VAL A 270 -11.21 -4.25 -5.84
C VAL A 270 -10.65 -4.28 -7.26
N ALA A 271 -10.34 -3.14 -7.89
CA ALA A 271 -9.76 -3.10 -9.23
C ALA A 271 -8.42 -3.85 -9.30
N ILE A 272 -7.50 -3.59 -8.35
CA ILE A 272 -6.19 -4.28 -8.27
C ILE A 272 -6.40 -5.79 -8.12
N PHE A 273 -7.10 -6.22 -7.08
CA PHE A 273 -7.19 -7.63 -6.77
C PHE A 273 -8.04 -8.41 -7.76
N SER A 274 -9.01 -7.77 -8.42
CA SER A 274 -9.86 -8.44 -9.43
C SER A 274 -9.14 -8.66 -10.76
N PHE A 275 -8.41 -7.66 -11.25
CA PHE A 275 -7.75 -7.76 -12.54
C PHE A 275 -6.38 -8.42 -12.40
N VAL A 276 -5.49 -7.83 -11.61
CA VAL A 276 -4.09 -8.24 -11.54
C VAL A 276 -3.93 -9.67 -11.00
N SER A 277 -4.61 -10.00 -9.89
CA SER A 277 -4.41 -11.31 -9.23
C SER A 277 -5.13 -12.46 -9.93
N TRP A 278 -6.27 -12.20 -10.58
CA TRP A 278 -7.08 -13.27 -11.16
C TRP A 278 -6.86 -13.47 -12.66
N LEU A 279 -6.29 -12.49 -13.36
CA LEU A 279 -6.11 -12.56 -14.80
C LEU A 279 -5.40 -13.83 -15.28
N PRO A 280 -4.24 -14.26 -14.71
CA PRO A 280 -3.58 -15.49 -15.14
C PRO A 280 -4.48 -16.73 -14.97
N THR A 281 -5.20 -16.82 -13.86
CA THR A 281 -6.11 -17.93 -13.58
C THR A 281 -7.27 -18.00 -14.59
N PHE A 282 -7.87 -16.87 -14.91
CA PHE A 282 -8.97 -16.79 -15.87
C PHE A 282 -8.52 -17.09 -17.29
N MET A 283 -7.31 -16.67 -17.69
CA MET A 283 -6.74 -17.01 -18.98
C MET A 283 -6.50 -18.51 -19.11
N VAL A 284 -5.96 -19.17 -18.07
CA VAL A 284 -5.79 -20.61 -18.05
C VAL A 284 -7.14 -21.34 -18.17
N LYS A 285 -8.16 -20.87 -17.45
CA LYS A 285 -9.53 -21.40 -17.57
C LYS A 285 -10.17 -21.15 -18.93
N ALA A 286 -9.78 -20.11 -19.64
CA ALA A 286 -10.19 -19.84 -21.01
C ALA A 286 -9.43 -20.68 -22.06
N GLY A 287 -8.51 -21.55 -21.63
CA GLY A 287 -7.77 -22.47 -22.49
C GLY A 287 -6.38 -22.00 -22.92
N PHE A 288 -5.91 -20.86 -22.44
CA PHE A 288 -4.53 -20.42 -22.72
C PHE A 288 -3.52 -21.26 -21.94
N PRO A 289 -2.34 -21.61 -22.54
CA PRO A 289 -1.24 -22.21 -21.81
C PRO A 289 -0.79 -21.33 -20.63
N VAL A 290 -0.38 -21.93 -19.51
CA VAL A 290 0.12 -21.19 -18.35
C VAL A 290 1.27 -20.26 -18.72
N ALA A 291 2.23 -20.73 -19.51
CA ALA A 291 3.35 -19.92 -19.96
C ALA A 291 2.89 -18.64 -20.71
N THR A 292 1.89 -18.74 -21.59
CA THR A 292 1.31 -17.61 -22.30
C THR A 292 0.61 -16.65 -21.33
N SER A 293 -0.15 -17.18 -20.37
CA SER A 293 -0.87 -16.39 -19.37
C SER A 293 0.10 -15.62 -18.45
N LEU A 294 1.19 -16.27 -18.04
CA LEU A 294 2.26 -15.64 -17.25
C LEU A 294 3.01 -14.58 -18.07
N GLY A 295 3.30 -14.86 -19.35
CA GLY A 295 3.94 -13.91 -20.26
C GLY A 295 3.11 -12.65 -20.44
N PHE A 296 1.79 -12.79 -20.61
CA PHE A 296 0.87 -11.65 -20.72
C PHE A 296 0.87 -10.83 -19.42
N SER A 297 0.74 -11.48 -18.28
CA SER A 297 0.78 -10.80 -16.97
C SER A 297 2.13 -10.08 -16.75
N THR A 298 3.23 -10.66 -17.21
CA THR A 298 4.56 -10.03 -17.11
C THR A 298 4.65 -8.74 -17.95
N VAL A 299 4.16 -8.77 -19.18
CA VAL A 299 4.15 -7.55 -20.03
C VAL A 299 3.22 -6.49 -19.44
N MET A 300 2.02 -6.90 -18.99
CA MET A 300 1.04 -5.98 -18.42
C MET A 300 1.56 -5.36 -17.10
N SER A 301 2.28 -6.11 -16.25
CA SER A 301 2.80 -5.62 -14.97
C SER A 301 3.79 -4.46 -15.08
N VAL A 302 4.37 -4.21 -16.27
CA VAL A 302 5.11 -2.97 -16.56
C VAL A 302 4.21 -1.74 -16.39
N GLY A 303 2.91 -1.91 -16.55
CA GLY A 303 1.90 -0.86 -16.32
C GLY A 303 1.88 -0.30 -14.90
N ALA A 304 2.27 -1.09 -13.88
CA ALA A 304 2.26 -0.62 -12.50
C ALA A 304 3.26 0.51 -12.21
N PRO A 305 4.56 0.37 -12.48
CA PRO A 305 5.48 1.49 -12.33
C PRO A 305 5.17 2.65 -13.30
N LEU A 306 4.72 2.37 -14.53
CA LEU A 306 4.33 3.41 -15.48
C LEU A 306 3.10 4.18 -15.01
N GLY A 307 2.08 3.51 -14.48
CA GLY A 307 0.88 4.15 -13.93
C GLY A 307 1.20 5.04 -12.71
N GLY A 308 2.11 4.58 -11.83
CA GLY A 308 2.63 5.41 -10.74
C GLY A 308 3.33 6.67 -11.24
N LEU A 309 4.14 6.55 -12.30
CA LEU A 309 4.84 7.68 -12.93
C LEU A 309 3.85 8.66 -13.60
N VAL A 310 2.84 8.14 -14.32
CA VAL A 310 1.77 8.96 -14.93
C VAL A 310 1.03 9.71 -13.83
N GLY A 311 0.63 9.04 -12.75
CA GLY A 311 0.00 9.66 -11.59
C GLY A 311 0.85 10.79 -11.00
N PHE A 312 2.16 10.58 -10.84
CA PHE A 312 3.09 11.60 -10.36
C PHE A 312 3.17 12.82 -11.28
N VAL A 313 3.24 12.61 -12.61
CA VAL A 313 3.34 13.71 -13.59
C VAL A 313 2.05 14.52 -13.68
N ILE A 314 0.89 13.86 -13.53
CA ILE A 314 -0.43 14.51 -13.62
C ILE A 314 -0.79 15.22 -12.32
N ALA A 315 -0.27 14.75 -11.19
CA ALA A 315 -0.65 15.17 -9.85
C ALA A 315 -0.72 16.70 -9.66
N ASP A 316 0.27 17.43 -10.14
CA ASP A 316 0.37 18.88 -9.94
C ASP A 316 -0.16 19.71 -11.12
N ARG A 317 -0.71 19.05 -12.16
CA ARG A 317 -1.12 19.71 -13.41
C ARG A 317 -2.62 19.71 -13.67
N VAL A 318 -3.34 18.78 -13.08
CA VAL A 318 -4.77 18.57 -13.34
C VAL A 318 -5.54 18.56 -12.03
N LEU A 319 -6.72 19.18 -12.03
CA LEU A 319 -7.63 19.22 -10.89
C LEU A 319 -7.91 17.80 -10.36
N ARG A 320 -7.88 17.61 -9.05
CA ARG A 320 -8.02 16.27 -8.40
C ARG A 320 -9.31 15.56 -8.81
N LYS A 321 -10.43 16.28 -8.73
CA LYS A 321 -11.76 15.76 -9.10
C LYS A 321 -11.78 15.26 -10.54
N GLN A 322 -11.25 16.06 -11.48
CA GLN A 322 -11.19 15.72 -12.89
C GLN A 322 -10.27 14.52 -13.15
N SER A 323 -9.10 14.49 -12.50
CA SER A 323 -8.13 13.38 -12.62
C SER A 323 -8.73 12.05 -12.23
N ILE A 324 -9.48 11.98 -11.11
CA ILE A 324 -10.17 10.77 -10.67
C ILE A 324 -11.22 10.35 -11.70
N ILE A 325 -12.07 11.27 -12.16
CA ILE A 325 -13.14 10.97 -13.12
C ILE A 325 -12.56 10.45 -14.44
N VAL A 326 -11.56 11.16 -15.00
CA VAL A 326 -10.93 10.78 -16.28
C VAL A 326 -10.26 9.41 -16.18
N THR A 327 -9.55 9.16 -15.08
CA THR A 327 -8.89 7.87 -14.88
C THR A 327 -9.91 6.73 -14.70
N CYS A 328 -10.99 6.94 -13.95
CA CYS A 328 -12.08 5.97 -13.83
C CYS A 328 -12.75 5.70 -15.19
N LEU A 329 -13.04 6.73 -15.98
CA LEU A 329 -13.61 6.57 -17.32
C LEU A 329 -12.67 5.80 -18.24
N ALA A 330 -11.36 6.08 -18.21
CA ALA A 330 -10.38 5.32 -18.98
C ALA A 330 -10.38 3.82 -18.61
N ILE A 331 -10.39 3.49 -17.31
CA ILE A 331 -10.46 2.10 -16.84
C ILE A 331 -11.80 1.44 -17.26
N ILE A 332 -12.91 2.14 -17.21
CA ILE A 332 -14.20 1.62 -17.64
C ILE A 332 -14.19 1.31 -19.14
N VAL A 333 -13.70 2.23 -19.99
CA VAL A 333 -13.61 2.03 -21.43
C VAL A 333 -12.74 0.82 -21.76
N LEU A 334 -11.50 0.79 -21.25
CA LEU A 334 -10.58 -0.32 -21.46
C LEU A 334 -11.15 -1.64 -20.91
N GLY A 335 -11.70 -1.64 -19.69
CA GLY A 335 -12.28 -2.84 -19.07
C GLY A 335 -13.51 -3.37 -19.82
N THR A 336 -14.31 -2.53 -20.47
CA THR A 336 -15.44 -2.98 -21.29
C THR A 336 -15.01 -3.51 -22.66
N VAL A 337 -13.92 -2.98 -23.21
CA VAL A 337 -13.35 -3.42 -24.49
C VAL A 337 -12.57 -4.74 -24.33
N TYR A 338 -11.88 -4.93 -23.21
CA TYR A 338 -10.99 -6.07 -22.97
C TYR A 338 -11.59 -7.44 -23.33
N PRO A 339 -12.82 -7.82 -22.91
CA PRO A 339 -13.41 -9.12 -23.22
C PRO A 339 -13.78 -9.31 -24.69
N LEU A 340 -13.86 -8.21 -25.46
CA LEU A 340 -14.24 -8.24 -26.88
C LEU A 340 -13.03 -8.51 -27.79
N LEU A 341 -11.81 -8.34 -27.26
CA LEU A 341 -10.58 -8.49 -28.01
C LEU A 341 -10.30 -9.96 -28.37
N ARG A 342 -9.89 -10.19 -29.61
CA ARG A 342 -9.63 -11.54 -30.14
C ARG A 342 -8.16 -11.78 -30.43
N SER A 343 -7.39 -10.75 -30.73
CA SER A 343 -5.97 -10.90 -31.03
C SER A 343 -5.13 -10.80 -29.77
N SER A 344 -4.07 -11.64 -29.66
CA SER A 344 -3.13 -11.60 -28.54
C SER A 344 -2.47 -10.22 -28.36
N ALA A 345 -2.13 -9.56 -29.46
CA ALA A 345 -1.54 -8.22 -29.41
C ALA A 345 -2.52 -7.18 -28.85
N ALA A 346 -3.81 -7.21 -29.25
CA ALA A 346 -4.81 -6.30 -28.73
C ALA A 346 -5.05 -6.52 -27.23
N VAL A 347 -5.14 -7.78 -26.78
CA VAL A 347 -5.28 -8.15 -25.35
C VAL A 347 -4.08 -7.64 -24.54
N LEU A 348 -2.85 -7.75 -25.07
CA LEU A 348 -1.65 -7.24 -24.40
C LEU A 348 -1.64 -5.72 -24.29
N ILE A 349 -1.95 -5.02 -25.37
CA ILE A 349 -1.91 -3.55 -25.43
C ILE A 349 -2.99 -2.98 -24.49
N ASP A 350 -4.20 -3.49 -24.59
CA ASP A 350 -5.32 -3.02 -23.76
C ASP A 350 -5.12 -3.37 -22.28
N GLY A 351 -4.63 -4.58 -21.98
CA GLY A 351 -4.32 -4.99 -20.62
C GLY A 351 -3.20 -4.16 -19.99
N LEU A 352 -2.14 -3.83 -20.76
CA LEU A 352 -1.08 -2.91 -20.31
C LEU A 352 -1.66 -1.51 -20.03
N ALA A 353 -2.50 -0.99 -20.94
CA ALA A 353 -3.16 0.30 -20.76
C ALA A 353 -4.09 0.30 -19.54
N LEU A 354 -4.82 -0.80 -19.32
CA LEU A 354 -5.69 -1.00 -18.17
C LEU A 354 -4.89 -1.01 -16.85
N GLU A 355 -3.75 -1.69 -16.80
CA GLU A 355 -2.87 -1.66 -15.62
C GLU A 355 -2.29 -0.27 -15.38
N ILE A 356 -1.83 0.44 -16.41
CA ILE A 356 -1.42 1.84 -16.29
C ILE A 356 -2.54 2.67 -15.67
N GLY A 357 -3.78 2.53 -16.18
CA GLY A 357 -4.95 3.22 -15.63
C GLY A 357 -5.20 2.89 -14.16
N ILE A 358 -5.22 1.60 -13.79
CA ILE A 358 -5.44 1.14 -12.41
C ILE A 358 -4.37 1.73 -11.47
N TYR A 359 -3.08 1.64 -11.81
CA TYR A 359 -2.02 2.16 -10.95
C TYR A 359 -1.91 3.69 -10.95
N THR A 360 -2.35 4.36 -12.00
CA THR A 360 -2.58 5.82 -11.99
C THR A 360 -3.71 6.17 -11.01
N PHE A 361 -4.81 5.41 -11.01
CA PHE A 361 -5.90 5.57 -10.07
C PHE A 361 -5.46 5.29 -8.61
N VAL A 362 -4.59 4.30 -8.36
CA VAL A 362 -3.96 4.07 -7.06
C VAL A 362 -3.20 5.31 -6.59
N ALA A 363 -2.34 5.87 -7.45
CA ALA A 363 -1.53 7.03 -7.11
C ALA A 363 -2.38 8.25 -6.77
N LEU A 364 -3.36 8.56 -7.62
CA LEU A 364 -4.24 9.72 -7.45
C LEU A 364 -5.26 9.53 -6.31
N GLY A 365 -5.87 8.35 -6.19
CA GLY A 365 -6.93 8.08 -5.23
C GLY A 365 -6.42 7.85 -3.82
N ILE A 366 -5.57 6.84 -3.63
CA ILE A 366 -5.11 6.40 -2.30
C ILE A 366 -4.09 7.39 -1.69
N TYR A 367 -3.11 7.82 -2.49
CA TYR A 367 -1.99 8.58 -1.95
C TYR A 367 -2.20 10.10 -1.99
N MET A 368 -3.15 10.60 -2.80
CA MET A 368 -3.40 12.03 -2.94
C MET A 368 -4.83 12.41 -2.51
N TYR A 369 -5.85 11.92 -3.20
CA TYR A 369 -7.22 12.39 -2.99
C TYR A 369 -7.75 12.06 -1.59
N ILE A 370 -7.62 10.82 -1.12
CA ILE A 370 -8.14 10.42 0.20
C ILE A 370 -7.55 11.28 1.34
N PRO A 371 -6.21 11.47 1.46
CA PRO A 371 -5.65 12.34 2.50
C PRO A 371 -6.10 13.79 2.41
N GLU A 372 -6.37 14.30 1.21
CA GLU A 372 -6.80 15.68 0.97
C GLU A 372 -8.28 15.92 1.31
N LEU A 373 -9.11 14.87 1.39
CA LEU A 373 -10.51 14.97 1.82
C LEU A 373 -10.69 15.36 3.29
N PHE A 374 -9.66 15.18 4.11
CA PHE A 374 -9.76 15.34 5.57
C PHE A 374 -8.90 16.51 6.07
N PRO A 375 -9.46 17.35 6.99
CA PRO A 375 -8.70 18.37 7.70
C PRO A 375 -7.52 17.76 8.45
N THR A 376 -6.46 18.54 8.66
CA THR A 376 -5.21 18.09 9.29
C THR A 376 -5.43 17.44 10.66
N SER A 377 -6.39 17.94 11.45
CA SER A 377 -6.74 17.45 12.79
C SER A 377 -7.30 16.01 12.82
N ILE A 378 -7.85 15.49 11.71
CA ILE A 378 -8.43 14.14 11.61
C ILE A 378 -7.89 13.35 10.41
N ARG A 379 -7.01 13.91 9.60
CA ARG A 379 -6.50 13.35 8.33
C ARG A 379 -6.00 11.91 8.47
N LEU A 380 -5.13 11.63 9.44
CA LEU A 380 -4.57 10.29 9.64
C LEU A 380 -5.65 9.27 10.00
N ARG A 381 -6.64 9.66 10.81
CA ARG A 381 -7.76 8.79 11.20
C ARG A 381 -8.70 8.53 10.02
N GLY A 382 -9.01 9.57 9.23
CA GLY A 382 -9.84 9.46 8.03
C GLY A 382 -9.18 8.59 6.95
N THR A 383 -7.92 8.85 6.64
CA THR A 383 -7.13 8.04 5.68
C THR A 383 -7.01 6.59 6.15
N GLY A 384 -6.74 6.38 7.45
CA GLY A 384 -6.67 5.03 8.04
C GLY A 384 -7.99 4.28 7.95
N PHE A 385 -9.11 4.93 8.24
CA PHE A 385 -10.44 4.35 8.12
C PHE A 385 -10.77 3.95 6.67
N CYS A 386 -10.54 4.85 5.71
CA CYS A 386 -10.74 4.55 4.28
C CYS A 386 -9.86 3.37 3.82
N SER A 387 -8.59 3.36 4.24
CA SER A 387 -7.66 2.26 3.93
C SER A 387 -8.13 0.93 4.51
N MET A 388 -8.70 0.94 5.72
CA MET A 388 -9.29 -0.25 6.34
C MET A 388 -10.51 -0.76 5.55
N CYS A 389 -11.38 0.13 5.07
CA CYS A 389 -12.51 -0.24 4.19
C CYS A 389 -12.01 -0.91 2.90
N GLY A 390 -10.98 -0.36 2.26
CA GLY A 390 -10.37 -0.95 1.07
C GLY A 390 -9.79 -2.35 1.33
N ARG A 391 -9.08 -2.54 2.46
CA ARG A 391 -8.55 -3.86 2.86
C ARG A 391 -9.66 -4.85 3.17
N ALA A 392 -10.74 -4.43 3.83
CA ALA A 392 -11.91 -5.27 4.06
C ALA A 392 -12.56 -5.70 2.74
N ALA A 393 -12.65 -4.80 1.76
CA ALA A 393 -13.11 -5.14 0.42
C ALA A 393 -12.19 -6.15 -0.28
N SER A 394 -10.87 -6.09 -0.09
CA SER A 394 -9.94 -7.08 -0.65
C SER A 394 -10.11 -8.48 -0.07
N ILE A 395 -10.64 -8.61 1.15
CA ILE A 395 -11.00 -9.91 1.74
C ILE A 395 -12.26 -10.48 1.08
N ALA A 396 -13.25 -9.65 0.82
CA ALA A 396 -14.54 -10.08 0.25
C ALA A 396 -14.50 -10.24 -1.27
N SER A 397 -13.71 -9.41 -1.97
CA SER A 397 -13.69 -9.35 -3.44
C SER A 397 -13.41 -10.69 -4.13
N PRO A 398 -12.51 -11.58 -3.67
CA PRO A 398 -12.25 -12.85 -4.35
C PRO A 398 -13.51 -13.72 -4.52
N PHE A 399 -14.40 -13.73 -3.54
CA PHE A 399 -15.65 -14.49 -3.59
C PHE A 399 -16.64 -13.92 -4.61
N PHE A 400 -16.77 -12.59 -4.64
CA PHE A 400 -17.60 -11.90 -5.65
C PHE A 400 -17.03 -12.10 -7.05
N MET A 401 -15.71 -12.11 -7.22
CA MET A 401 -15.05 -12.36 -8.51
C MET A 401 -15.32 -13.78 -9.01
N VAL A 402 -15.22 -14.79 -8.14
CA VAL A 402 -15.54 -16.18 -8.51
C VAL A 402 -17.01 -16.32 -8.91
N LEU A 403 -17.92 -15.71 -8.14
CA LEU A 403 -19.36 -15.73 -8.46
C LEU A 403 -19.64 -15.06 -9.79
N ALA A 404 -19.06 -13.88 -10.05
CA ALA A 404 -19.21 -13.15 -11.30
C ALA A 404 -18.64 -13.93 -12.50
N TYR A 405 -17.45 -14.53 -12.30
CA TYR A 405 -16.82 -15.35 -13.33
C TYR A 405 -17.66 -16.57 -13.69
N ARG A 406 -18.27 -17.25 -12.72
CA ARG A 406 -19.19 -18.38 -12.96
C ARG A 406 -20.43 -18.01 -13.78
N LYS A 407 -20.96 -16.79 -13.56
CA LYS A 407 -22.19 -16.32 -14.24
C LYS A 407 -21.93 -15.77 -15.64
N ALA A 408 -20.86 -15.00 -15.83
CA ALA A 408 -20.62 -14.24 -17.04
C ALA A 408 -19.13 -14.21 -17.48
N GLY A 409 -18.32 -15.16 -17.01
CA GLY A 409 -16.89 -15.22 -17.34
C GLY A 409 -16.12 -13.97 -16.92
N LEU A 410 -15.07 -13.65 -17.67
CA LEU A 410 -14.26 -12.45 -17.43
C LEU A 410 -15.07 -11.15 -17.53
N THR A 411 -16.04 -11.10 -18.42
CA THR A 411 -16.96 -9.96 -18.56
C THR A 411 -17.68 -9.64 -17.24
N GLY A 412 -18.16 -10.68 -16.52
CA GLY A 412 -18.82 -10.49 -15.22
C GLY A 412 -17.89 -9.87 -14.16
N VAL A 413 -16.62 -10.25 -14.14
CA VAL A 413 -15.62 -9.69 -13.25
C VAL A 413 -15.39 -8.21 -13.55
N LEU A 414 -15.19 -7.87 -14.81
CA LEU A 414 -14.94 -6.50 -15.24
C LEU A 414 -16.19 -5.60 -15.03
N MET A 415 -17.41 -6.15 -15.20
CA MET A 415 -18.64 -5.41 -14.91
C MET A 415 -18.76 -4.99 -13.44
N ILE A 416 -18.29 -5.80 -12.48
CA ILE A 416 -18.26 -5.41 -11.05
C ILE A 416 -17.32 -4.22 -10.85
N VAL A 417 -16.12 -4.29 -11.42
CA VAL A 417 -15.14 -3.19 -11.33
C VAL A 417 -15.70 -1.92 -11.98
N CYS A 418 -16.21 -2.01 -13.19
CA CYS A 418 -16.81 -0.88 -13.89
C CYS A 418 -18.00 -0.29 -13.11
N GLY A 419 -18.87 -1.14 -12.55
CA GLY A 419 -20.01 -0.69 -11.73
C GLY A 419 -19.58 0.10 -10.50
N LEU A 420 -18.53 -0.36 -9.80
CA LEU A 420 -17.95 0.37 -8.67
C LEU A 420 -17.35 1.71 -9.11
N LEU A 421 -16.67 1.76 -10.25
CA LEU A 421 -16.09 3.01 -10.78
C LEU A 421 -17.17 4.00 -11.23
N VAL A 422 -18.27 3.53 -11.84
CA VAL A 422 -19.43 4.38 -12.17
C VAL A 422 -20.05 4.96 -10.90
N LEU A 423 -20.23 4.12 -9.86
CA LEU A 423 -20.71 4.58 -8.55
C LEU A 423 -19.76 5.63 -7.94
N LEU A 424 -18.45 5.41 -8.04
CA LEU A 424 -17.45 6.36 -7.58
C LEU A 424 -17.52 7.69 -8.35
N ILE A 425 -17.63 7.65 -9.69
CA ILE A 425 -17.79 8.87 -10.51
C ILE A 425 -19.02 9.64 -10.05
N GLY A 426 -20.16 8.96 -9.85
CA GLY A 426 -21.38 9.59 -9.32
C GLY A 426 -21.16 10.25 -7.95
N ALA A 427 -20.47 9.57 -7.04
CA ALA A 427 -20.15 10.12 -5.73
C ALA A 427 -19.18 11.32 -5.82
N VAL A 428 -18.14 11.25 -6.68
CA VAL A 428 -17.22 12.38 -6.91
C VAL A 428 -17.95 13.58 -7.51
N LEU A 429 -18.90 13.37 -8.41
CA LEU A 429 -19.70 14.45 -8.99
C LEU A 429 -20.65 15.08 -7.95
N ALA A 430 -21.25 14.28 -7.08
CA ALA A 430 -22.24 14.73 -6.10
C ALA A 430 -21.61 15.46 -4.90
N VAL A 431 -20.55 14.88 -4.32
CA VAL A 431 -19.97 15.38 -3.04
C VAL A 431 -18.46 15.63 -3.12
N GLY A 432 -17.81 15.35 -4.24
CA GLY A 432 -16.38 15.53 -4.41
C GLY A 432 -15.96 16.98 -4.28
N VAL A 433 -14.94 17.24 -3.47
CA VAL A 433 -14.33 18.56 -3.28
C VAL A 433 -13.09 18.66 -4.15
N GLU A 434 -12.88 19.83 -4.78
CA GLU A 434 -11.62 20.13 -5.45
C GLU A 434 -10.61 20.59 -4.40
N THR A 435 -9.52 19.84 -4.26
CA THR A 435 -8.55 20.06 -3.19
C THR A 435 -7.31 20.82 -3.65
N MET A 436 -7.06 20.89 -4.96
CA MET A 436 -5.84 21.47 -5.52
C MET A 436 -5.77 23.01 -5.41
N SER A 437 -6.91 23.72 -5.41
CA SER A 437 -6.98 25.20 -5.42
C SER A 437 -7.30 25.82 -4.06
N ASN A 438 -7.68 25.02 -3.07
CA ASN A 438 -8.05 25.52 -1.76
C ASN A 438 -6.96 25.13 -0.75
N SER A 439 -6.48 26.09 0.06
CA SER A 439 -5.66 25.75 1.21
C SER A 439 -6.47 24.81 2.11
N LEU A 440 -5.83 23.78 2.63
CA LEU A 440 -6.48 22.78 3.51
C LEU A 440 -7.11 23.43 4.76
N GLU A 441 -6.69 24.65 5.06
CA GLU A 441 -7.21 25.53 6.11
C GLU A 441 -8.53 26.19 5.69
N SER A 442 -8.69 26.58 4.41
CA SER A 442 -9.93 27.21 3.92
C SER A 442 -11.11 26.22 3.83
N ILE A 443 -10.84 24.92 3.72
CA ILE A 443 -11.88 23.88 3.81
C ILE A 443 -12.39 23.76 5.27
N SER A 444 -11.55 24.12 6.27
CA SER A 444 -11.90 24.14 7.68
C SER A 444 -12.47 25.48 8.16
N GLU A 445 -12.14 26.59 7.50
CA GLU A 445 -12.50 27.95 7.94
C GLU A 445 -13.86 28.44 7.42
N THR A 446 -14.54 27.72 6.52
CA THR A 446 -15.85 28.15 6.00
C THR A 446 -16.98 28.14 7.03
N ASP A 447 -16.72 27.74 8.31
CA ASP A 447 -17.70 27.94 9.38
C ASP A 447 -17.04 27.97 10.79
N PRO A 448 -16.95 29.15 11.44
CA PRO A 448 -16.43 29.30 12.81
C PRO A 448 -17.23 28.53 13.88
N SER A 449 -18.48 28.13 13.60
CA SER A 449 -19.37 27.47 14.55
C SER A 449 -18.95 26.03 14.94
N ILE A 450 -17.93 25.45 14.27
CA ILE A 450 -17.42 24.11 14.59
C ILE A 450 -16.47 24.14 15.80
N ILE A 451 -15.84 25.27 16.07
CA ILE A 451 -14.89 25.44 17.18
C ILE A 451 -15.63 25.64 18.51
N ASP A 452 -16.80 26.27 18.48
CA ASP A 452 -17.56 26.62 19.70
C ASP A 452 -18.44 25.48 20.25
N GLY A 453 -18.78 24.46 19.46
CA GLY A 453 -19.61 23.33 19.90
C GLY A 453 -18.93 22.36 20.89
N ALA A 454 -17.61 22.43 21.05
CA ALA A 454 -16.86 21.56 21.96
C ALA A 454 -16.50 22.22 23.31
N ALA A 455 -16.73 23.53 23.45
CA ALA A 455 -16.26 24.31 24.61
C ALA A 455 -17.32 24.65 25.66
N THR A 456 -18.59 24.28 25.49
CA THR A 456 -19.63 24.57 26.46
C THR A 456 -20.34 23.32 27.00
N LYS A 457 -19.71 22.66 27.96
CA LYS A 457 -20.42 22.05 29.08
C LYS A 457 -19.78 22.56 30.39
N PRO A 458 -20.39 23.52 31.08
CA PRO A 458 -20.02 23.79 32.43
C PRO A 458 -20.53 22.62 33.31
N GLY A 459 -19.69 22.17 34.24
CA GLY A 459 -20.01 21.15 35.21
C GLY A 459 -21.14 21.57 36.15
N HIS A 460 -21.95 20.62 36.51
CA HIS A 460 -22.63 20.48 37.76
C HIS A 460 -22.36 19.10 38.31
#